data_92ee050e39eddebfdfb8c2cfa6832f2e
#
_entry.id   92ee050e39eddebfdfb8c2cfa6832f2e
#
_cell.length_a   1.000
_cell.length_b   1.000
_cell.length_c   1.000
_cell.angle_alpha   90.00
_cell.angle_beta   90.00
_cell.angle_gamma   90.00
#
_symmetry.space_group_name_H-M   'P 1'
#
loop_
_entity.id
_entity.type
_entity.pdbx_description
1 polymer ?
#
loop_
_entity_poly.entity_id
_entity_poly.type
_entity_poly.pdbx_seq_one_letter_code
_entity_poly.pdbx_strand_id
1 'polypeptide(L)'
;EQVDEYEYISPDGYGYPIYDSRAKIDGYDDENPYESVKRDPRFYRDIRYHGSWYGGKQLNTAEGKDAVSSSYLEASSHSGYYLRKLFKDGWDRNKGGHVINGPAIWRLPTFIYIYAEAVNKVSGPTQEIYDLVNSVRERSFMAPMPPAVLTDANLMQEYIQRERRVELFYENWRYWATRLY
;
A
#
# COMPACT_ATOMS: atom_id res chain seq x y z
N GLU A 1 0.90 -6.51 8.43
CA GLU A 1 0.50 -5.18 8.93
C GLU A 1 0.56 -4.09 7.83
N GLN A 2 1.74 -3.77 7.23
CA GLN A 2 1.80 -2.80 6.12
C GLN A 2 1.15 -3.32 4.83
N VAL A 3 1.26 -4.60 4.57
CA VAL A 3 0.67 -5.27 3.40
C VAL A 3 -0.85 -5.29 3.47
N ASP A 4 -1.41 -5.36 4.67
CA ASP A 4 -2.85 -5.40 4.90
C ASP A 4 -3.53 -4.04 4.70
N GLU A 5 -2.76 -2.96 4.67
CA GLU A 5 -3.26 -1.62 4.37
C GLU A 5 -3.62 -1.43 2.87
N TYR A 6 -3.03 -2.26 1.98
CA TYR A 6 -3.41 -2.26 0.58
C TYR A 6 -4.78 -2.91 0.41
N GLU A 7 -5.75 -2.11 0.07
CA GLU A 7 -7.15 -2.51 -0.10
C GLU A 7 -7.34 -3.49 -1.27
N TYR A 8 -8.56 -3.97 -1.42
CA TYR A 8 -9.02 -4.64 -2.63
C TYR A 8 -10.16 -3.83 -3.26
N ILE A 9 -10.43 -4.08 -4.53
CA ILE A 9 -11.56 -3.49 -5.27
C ILE A 9 -12.72 -4.48 -5.21
N SER A 10 -13.75 -4.10 -4.47
CA SER A 10 -14.97 -4.89 -4.33
C SER A 10 -15.82 -4.86 -5.61
N PRO A 11 -16.67 -5.87 -5.86
CA PRO A 11 -17.62 -5.87 -6.96
C PRO A 11 -18.59 -4.68 -6.98
N ASP A 12 -18.80 -4.01 -5.85
CA ASP A 12 -19.60 -2.78 -5.76
C ASP A 12 -18.89 -1.53 -6.33
N GLY A 13 -17.64 -1.67 -6.75
CA GLY A 13 -16.85 -0.61 -7.36
C GLY A 13 -16.09 0.29 -6.39
N TYR A 14 -16.05 -0.06 -5.09
CA TYR A 14 -15.33 0.69 -4.07
C TYR A 14 -14.14 -0.10 -3.52
N GLY A 15 -13.21 0.61 -2.88
CA GLY A 15 -12.07 0.00 -2.20
C GLY A 15 -12.35 -0.23 -0.73
N TYR A 16 -12.00 -1.44 -0.25
CA TYR A 16 -12.12 -1.85 1.14
C TYR A 16 -10.85 -2.55 1.63
N PRO A 17 -10.55 -2.47 2.94
CA PRO A 17 -9.45 -3.23 3.51
C PRO A 17 -9.69 -4.74 3.44
N ILE A 18 -8.63 -5.53 3.25
CA ILE A 18 -8.74 -6.99 3.16
C ILE A 18 -9.19 -7.66 4.46
N TYR A 19 -9.06 -6.97 5.59
CA TYR A 19 -9.53 -7.45 6.90
C TYR A 19 -11.00 -7.08 7.18
N ASP A 20 -11.67 -6.35 6.28
CA ASP A 20 -13.12 -6.17 6.34
C ASP A 20 -13.82 -7.53 6.13
N SER A 21 -14.87 -7.77 6.90
CA SER A 21 -15.67 -9.01 6.79
C SER A 21 -16.22 -9.24 5.38
N ARG A 22 -16.44 -8.19 4.63
CA ARG A 22 -16.86 -8.20 3.23
C ARG A 22 -15.84 -8.87 2.31
N ALA A 23 -14.53 -8.75 2.60
CA ALA A 23 -13.49 -9.31 1.74
C ALA A 23 -13.67 -10.82 1.53
N LYS A 24 -14.04 -11.55 2.57
CA LYS A 24 -14.33 -13.00 2.46
C LYS A 24 -15.56 -13.29 1.60
N ILE A 25 -16.58 -12.46 1.68
CA ILE A 25 -17.80 -12.57 0.86
C ILE A 25 -17.46 -12.30 -0.61
N ASP A 26 -16.58 -11.34 -0.87
CA ASP A 26 -16.13 -10.95 -2.20
C ASP A 26 -15.07 -11.90 -2.80
N GLY A 27 -14.69 -12.94 -2.05
CA GLY A 27 -13.82 -14.01 -2.54
C GLY A 27 -12.36 -13.92 -2.12
N TYR A 28 -12.02 -13.06 -1.14
CA TYR A 28 -10.66 -13.04 -0.59
C TYR A 28 -10.31 -14.36 0.07
N ASP A 29 -9.17 -14.94 -0.33
CA ASP A 29 -8.65 -16.21 0.16
C ASP A 29 -7.27 -16.00 0.81
N ASP A 30 -7.13 -16.43 2.06
CA ASP A 30 -5.88 -16.34 2.82
C ASP A 30 -4.78 -17.24 2.25
N GLU A 31 -5.15 -18.32 1.55
CA GLU A 31 -4.19 -19.23 0.89
C GLU A 31 -3.71 -18.65 -0.45
N ASN A 32 -4.50 -17.73 -1.05
CA ASN A 32 -4.12 -17.01 -2.27
C ASN A 32 -4.34 -15.51 -2.14
N PRO A 33 -3.66 -14.83 -1.21
CA PRO A 33 -3.93 -13.44 -0.84
C PRO A 33 -3.55 -12.42 -1.91
N TYR A 34 -2.91 -12.85 -2.99
CA TYR A 34 -2.39 -11.94 -4.03
C TYR A 34 -3.26 -11.88 -5.28
N GLU A 35 -4.02 -12.95 -5.55
CA GLU A 35 -4.75 -13.12 -6.81
C GLU A 35 -6.24 -13.43 -6.62
N SER A 36 -6.67 -13.80 -5.41
CA SER A 36 -8.07 -14.16 -5.14
C SER A 36 -9.04 -13.00 -5.34
N VAL A 37 -8.59 -11.78 -5.08
CA VAL A 37 -9.33 -10.54 -5.32
C VAL A 37 -8.45 -9.53 -6.04
N LYS A 38 -9.06 -8.55 -6.69
CA LYS A 38 -8.35 -7.46 -7.34
C LYS A 38 -7.83 -6.48 -6.28
N ARG A 39 -6.55 -6.63 -5.90
CA ARG A 39 -5.88 -5.77 -4.92
C ARG A 39 -5.54 -4.40 -5.50
N ASP A 40 -5.28 -3.44 -4.62
CA ASP A 40 -4.74 -2.12 -4.96
C ASP A 40 -3.52 -2.27 -5.90
N PRO A 41 -3.54 -1.65 -7.09
CA PRO A 41 -2.41 -1.75 -8.03
C PRO A 41 -1.07 -1.33 -7.45
N ARG A 42 -1.07 -0.45 -6.43
CA ARG A 42 0.14 -0.03 -5.74
C ARG A 42 0.78 -1.16 -4.94
N PHE A 43 0.01 -2.16 -4.48
CA PHE A 43 0.57 -3.35 -3.86
C PHE A 43 1.60 -4.01 -4.78
N TYR A 44 1.21 -4.30 -6.01
CA TYR A 44 2.08 -4.96 -6.98
C TYR A 44 3.25 -4.08 -7.45
N ARG A 45 3.09 -2.77 -7.42
CA ARG A 45 4.13 -1.80 -7.76
C ARG A 45 5.17 -1.66 -6.65
N ASP A 46 4.74 -1.69 -5.38
CA ASP A 46 5.55 -1.27 -4.24
C ASP A 46 6.16 -2.46 -3.48
N ILE A 47 5.54 -3.65 -3.58
CA ILE A 47 5.88 -4.84 -2.80
C ILE A 47 6.24 -6.00 -3.74
N ARG A 48 7.29 -6.76 -3.36
CA ARG A 48 7.57 -8.08 -3.92
C ARG A 48 7.10 -9.14 -2.93
N TYR A 49 6.41 -10.14 -3.41
CA TYR A 49 5.78 -11.19 -2.64
C TYR A 49 6.12 -12.57 -3.22
N HIS A 50 5.71 -13.62 -2.55
CA HIS A 50 5.91 -15.01 -3.03
C HIS A 50 5.31 -15.19 -4.43
N GLY A 51 6.08 -15.74 -5.35
CA GLY A 51 5.67 -15.91 -6.74
C GLY A 51 5.86 -14.69 -7.64
N SER A 52 6.12 -13.49 -7.10
CA SER A 52 6.38 -12.30 -7.93
C SER A 52 7.69 -12.41 -8.71
N TRP A 53 7.75 -11.79 -9.91
CA TRP A 53 8.95 -11.81 -10.76
C TRP A 53 10.01 -10.82 -10.30
N TYR A 54 11.25 -11.27 -10.21
CA TYR A 54 12.43 -10.46 -9.96
C TYR A 54 13.71 -11.04 -10.57
N GLY A 55 14.46 -10.21 -11.29
CA GLY A 55 15.75 -10.62 -11.87
C GLY A 55 15.67 -11.83 -12.80
N GLY A 56 14.54 -11.98 -13.51
CA GLY A 56 14.33 -13.09 -14.45
C GLY A 56 13.86 -14.41 -13.83
N LYS A 57 13.56 -14.43 -12.52
CA LYS A 57 13.00 -15.60 -11.82
C LYS A 57 11.78 -15.21 -10.96
N GLN A 58 10.97 -16.19 -10.61
CA GLN A 58 9.96 -16.02 -9.58
C GLN A 58 10.61 -16.12 -8.20
N LEU A 59 10.21 -15.21 -7.30
CA LEU A 59 10.64 -15.23 -5.91
C LEU A 59 9.99 -16.40 -5.18
N ASN A 60 10.80 -17.21 -4.52
CA ASN A 60 10.34 -18.24 -3.61
C ASN A 60 10.67 -17.84 -2.18
N THR A 61 9.69 -17.26 -1.47
CA THR A 61 9.85 -16.79 -0.09
C THR A 61 9.66 -17.91 0.93
N ALA A 62 9.58 -19.17 0.51
CA ALA A 62 9.62 -20.29 1.43
C ALA A 62 10.99 -20.40 2.10
N GLU A 63 11.00 -20.98 3.30
CA GLU A 63 12.21 -21.14 4.11
C GLU A 63 13.35 -21.82 3.33
N GLY A 64 14.55 -21.27 3.46
CA GLY A 64 15.76 -21.81 2.82
C GLY A 64 15.91 -21.49 1.33
N LYS A 65 15.04 -20.68 0.75
CA LYS A 65 15.13 -20.22 -0.64
C LYS A 65 15.44 -18.71 -0.71
N ASP A 66 14.48 -17.90 -1.16
CA ASP A 66 14.63 -16.45 -1.17
C ASP A 66 14.14 -15.81 0.17
N ALA A 67 13.80 -16.64 1.15
CA ALA A 67 13.48 -16.24 2.51
C ALA A 67 14.71 -16.29 3.42
N VAL A 68 14.51 -16.00 4.69
CA VAL A 68 15.55 -16.04 5.73
C VAL A 68 16.24 -17.40 5.75
N SER A 69 17.51 -17.45 5.37
CA SER A 69 18.37 -18.57 5.73
C SER A 69 19.11 -18.22 7.00
N SER A 70 19.32 -19.22 7.87
CA SER A 70 20.06 -19.06 9.11
C SER A 70 21.49 -18.54 8.94
N SER A 71 22.03 -18.60 7.72
CA SER A 71 23.39 -18.17 7.38
C SER A 71 23.48 -16.69 6.92
N TYR A 72 22.35 -16.03 6.62
CA TYR A 72 22.32 -14.67 6.08
C TYR A 72 21.17 -13.84 6.68
N LEU A 73 21.05 -13.84 7.99
CA LEU A 73 20.00 -13.14 8.75
C LEU A 73 19.85 -11.67 8.39
N GLU A 74 20.94 -11.02 7.94
CA GLU A 74 20.93 -9.60 7.60
C GLU A 74 20.41 -9.28 6.18
N ALA A 75 20.34 -10.29 5.31
CA ALA A 75 20.03 -10.08 3.88
C ALA A 75 18.63 -10.51 3.46
N SER A 76 17.85 -11.12 4.35
CA SER A 76 16.57 -11.71 4.01
C SER A 76 15.41 -11.12 4.82
N SER A 77 14.23 -11.11 4.22
CA SER A 77 13.02 -10.57 4.86
C SER A 77 12.41 -11.58 5.82
N HIS A 78 12.21 -11.20 7.08
CA HIS A 78 11.49 -12.02 8.07
C HIS A 78 10.00 -12.14 7.78
N SER A 79 9.43 -11.23 6.98
CA SER A 79 8.00 -11.21 6.63
C SER A 79 7.67 -11.94 5.32
N GLY A 80 8.68 -12.37 4.56
CA GLY A 80 8.48 -12.90 3.21
C GLY A 80 8.16 -11.84 2.14
N TYR A 81 8.12 -10.57 2.52
CA TYR A 81 7.92 -9.45 1.59
C TYR A 81 9.18 -8.64 1.41
N TYR A 82 9.37 -8.12 0.20
CA TYR A 82 10.50 -7.27 -0.13
C TYR A 82 10.04 -5.95 -0.74
N LEU A 83 10.82 -4.89 -0.56
CA LEU A 83 10.57 -3.60 -1.17
C LEU A 83 10.79 -3.68 -2.69
N ARG A 84 9.81 -3.18 -3.45
CA ARG A 84 9.93 -2.94 -4.89
C ARG A 84 9.98 -1.45 -5.22
N LYS A 85 9.21 -0.65 -4.49
CA LYS A 85 9.20 0.81 -4.64
C LYS A 85 10.61 1.37 -4.57
N LEU A 86 10.94 2.32 -5.42
CA LEU A 86 12.25 2.95 -5.60
C LEU A 86 13.29 2.11 -6.37
N PHE A 87 13.05 0.81 -6.58
CA PHE A 87 13.94 0.01 -7.40
C PHE A 87 13.52 0.03 -8.87
N LYS A 88 14.49 0.15 -9.77
CA LYS A 88 14.24 0.05 -11.21
C LYS A 88 13.92 -1.39 -11.58
N ASP A 89 12.83 -1.59 -12.32
CA ASP A 89 12.53 -2.91 -12.88
C ASP A 89 13.64 -3.34 -13.85
N GLY A 90 14.00 -4.63 -13.79
CA GLY A 90 15.07 -5.20 -14.62
C GLY A 90 16.49 -4.94 -14.11
N TRP A 91 16.66 -4.35 -12.91
CA TRP A 91 17.98 -4.27 -12.31
C TRP A 91 18.49 -5.65 -11.92
N ASP A 92 19.71 -5.97 -12.41
CA ASP A 92 20.40 -7.21 -12.10
C ASP A 92 21.50 -6.94 -11.07
N ARG A 93 21.37 -7.53 -9.91
CA ARG A 93 22.34 -7.41 -8.80
C ARG A 93 23.76 -7.78 -9.24
N ASN A 94 23.90 -8.71 -10.17
CA ASN A 94 25.21 -9.21 -10.61
C ASN A 94 25.92 -8.27 -11.59
N LYS A 95 25.20 -7.30 -12.17
CA LYS A 95 25.77 -6.31 -13.11
C LYS A 95 26.27 -5.04 -12.43
N GLY A 96 26.10 -4.93 -11.13
CA GLY A 96 26.47 -3.75 -10.39
C GLY A 96 25.61 -2.52 -10.72
N GLY A 97 25.94 -1.38 -10.16
CA GLY A 97 25.22 -0.13 -10.34
C GLY A 97 24.15 0.08 -9.25
N HIS A 98 24.09 1.30 -8.74
CA HIS A 98 23.04 1.71 -7.80
C HIS A 98 21.87 2.25 -8.60
N VAL A 99 20.70 1.64 -8.45
CA VAL A 99 19.48 2.18 -9.04
C VAL A 99 18.41 2.22 -7.96
N ILE A 100 18.65 3.08 -6.99
CA ILE A 100 17.62 3.57 -6.11
C ILE A 100 17.27 4.97 -6.61
N ASN A 101 16.06 5.15 -7.10
CA ASN A 101 15.51 6.49 -7.27
C ASN A 101 15.35 7.05 -5.85
N GLY A 102 16.00 8.17 -5.54
CA GLY A 102 15.87 8.80 -4.23
C GLY A 102 14.39 9.04 -3.89
N PRO A 103 13.96 8.82 -2.64
CA PRO A 103 12.61 9.12 -2.24
C PRO A 103 12.35 10.63 -2.36
N ALA A 104 11.18 10.99 -2.87
CA ALA A 104 10.73 12.37 -2.83
C ALA A 104 10.53 12.79 -1.37
N ILE A 105 11.09 13.92 -0.97
CA ILE A 105 10.93 14.46 0.39
C ILE A 105 9.52 15.04 0.56
N TRP A 106 9.07 15.78 -0.46
CA TRP A 106 7.74 16.39 -0.51
C TRP A 106 7.13 16.20 -1.89
N ARG A 107 5.85 15.83 -1.93
CA ARG A 107 5.07 15.73 -3.16
C ARG A 107 3.61 16.04 -2.90
N LEU A 108 2.85 16.34 -3.93
CA LEU A 108 1.46 16.80 -3.83
C LEU A 108 0.57 15.90 -2.93
N PRO A 109 0.60 14.56 -3.02
CA PRO A 109 -0.20 13.72 -2.13
C PRO A 109 0.05 13.95 -0.64
N THR A 110 1.28 14.31 -0.26
CA THR A 110 1.60 14.63 1.14
C THR A 110 0.76 15.79 1.66
N PHE A 111 0.64 16.87 0.86
CA PHE A 111 -0.15 18.03 1.22
C PHE A 111 -1.65 17.75 1.17
N ILE A 112 -2.11 16.95 0.21
CA ILE A 112 -3.51 16.52 0.12
C ILE A 112 -3.93 15.82 1.42
N TYR A 113 -3.14 14.88 1.92
CA TYR A 113 -3.49 14.14 3.14
C TYR A 113 -3.42 15.01 4.39
N ILE A 114 -2.43 15.90 4.51
CA ILE A 114 -2.36 16.85 5.63
C ILE A 114 -3.59 17.76 5.63
N TYR A 115 -3.95 18.29 4.48
CA TYR A 115 -5.13 19.14 4.32
C TYR A 115 -6.42 18.38 4.65
N ALA A 116 -6.62 17.19 4.07
CA ALA A 116 -7.79 16.37 4.28
C ALA A 116 -7.98 15.99 5.76
N GLU A 117 -6.90 15.62 6.46
CA GLU A 117 -6.94 15.34 7.90
C GLU A 117 -7.32 16.57 8.71
N ALA A 118 -6.75 17.76 8.39
CA ALA A 118 -7.06 18.99 9.08
C ALA A 118 -8.52 19.40 8.89
N VAL A 119 -9.05 19.34 7.67
CA VAL A 119 -10.46 19.66 7.37
C VAL A 119 -11.38 18.66 8.05
N ASN A 120 -11.10 17.37 7.96
CA ASN A 120 -11.93 16.36 8.63
C ASN A 120 -11.98 16.55 10.14
N LYS A 121 -10.86 16.97 10.75
CA LYS A 121 -10.76 17.23 12.18
C LYS A 121 -11.58 18.44 12.63
N VAL A 122 -11.61 19.49 11.82
CA VAL A 122 -12.26 20.78 12.16
C VAL A 122 -13.72 20.82 11.75
N SER A 123 -14.03 20.34 10.56
CA SER A 123 -15.34 20.51 9.91
C SER A 123 -16.08 19.18 9.68
N GLY A 124 -15.42 18.04 9.94
CA GLY A 124 -15.94 16.74 9.57
C GLY A 124 -15.73 16.42 8.08
N PRO A 125 -16.31 15.31 7.61
CA PRO A 125 -16.20 14.90 6.22
C PRO A 125 -16.87 15.91 5.28
N THR A 126 -16.18 16.22 4.18
CA THR A 126 -16.73 17.09 3.12
C THR A 126 -16.52 16.43 1.76
N GLN A 127 -17.34 16.82 0.77
CA GLN A 127 -17.17 16.36 -0.60
C GLN A 127 -15.79 16.75 -1.16
N GLU A 128 -15.28 17.93 -0.79
CA GLU A 128 -13.97 18.41 -1.23
C GLU A 128 -12.84 17.46 -0.85
N ILE A 129 -12.74 17.05 0.44
CA ILE A 129 -11.67 16.14 0.87
C ILE A 129 -11.87 14.73 0.31
N TYR A 130 -13.12 14.29 0.12
CA TYR A 130 -13.43 13.04 -0.55
C TYR A 130 -12.88 13.04 -1.98
N ASP A 131 -13.14 14.08 -2.75
CA ASP A 131 -12.70 14.21 -4.13
C ASP A 131 -11.17 14.32 -4.22
N LEU A 132 -10.55 15.09 -3.32
CA LEU A 132 -9.09 15.23 -3.27
C LEU A 132 -8.39 13.90 -2.99
N VAL A 133 -8.85 13.13 -2.02
CA VAL A 133 -8.26 11.82 -1.71
C VAL A 133 -8.51 10.85 -2.86
N ASN A 134 -9.71 10.83 -3.42
CA ASN A 134 -10.03 9.98 -4.57
C ASN A 134 -9.22 10.34 -5.82
N SER A 135 -8.83 11.59 -6.02
CA SER A 135 -7.96 11.98 -7.14
C SER A 135 -6.58 11.28 -7.09
N VAL A 136 -6.06 11.05 -5.89
CA VAL A 136 -4.81 10.27 -5.72
C VAL A 136 -5.06 8.79 -5.99
N ARG A 137 -6.20 8.25 -5.56
CA ARG A 137 -6.61 6.86 -5.80
C ARG A 137 -6.79 6.59 -7.30
N GLU A 138 -7.53 7.44 -7.98
CA GLU A 138 -7.78 7.36 -9.43
C GLU A 138 -6.46 7.35 -10.24
N ARG A 139 -5.53 8.23 -9.93
CA ARG A 139 -4.20 8.24 -10.55
C ARG A 139 -3.48 6.90 -10.44
N SER A 140 -3.74 6.17 -9.38
CA SER A 140 -3.15 4.85 -9.11
C SER A 140 -4.02 3.69 -9.59
N PHE A 141 -5.10 3.97 -10.33
CA PHE A 141 -6.09 2.99 -10.80
C PHE A 141 -6.79 2.25 -9.65
N MET A 142 -6.83 2.86 -8.48
CA MET A 142 -7.58 2.34 -7.34
C MET A 142 -9.00 2.85 -7.36
N ALA A 143 -9.94 2.00 -6.93
CA ALA A 143 -11.35 2.35 -6.78
C ALA A 143 -11.55 3.48 -5.74
N PRO A 144 -12.59 4.31 -5.85
CA PRO A 144 -12.89 5.35 -4.87
C PRO A 144 -13.18 4.78 -3.48
N MET A 145 -13.08 5.63 -2.48
CA MET A 145 -13.56 5.33 -1.13
C MET A 145 -15.09 5.13 -1.15
N PRO A 146 -15.64 4.25 -0.30
CA PRO A 146 -17.09 4.11 -0.21
C PRO A 146 -17.75 5.41 0.27
N PRO A 147 -18.93 5.80 -0.27
CA PRO A 147 -19.62 7.04 0.10
C PRO A 147 -19.95 7.18 1.59
N ALA A 148 -20.00 6.07 2.32
CA ALA A 148 -20.23 6.06 3.77
C ALA A 148 -19.24 6.93 4.54
N VAL A 149 -18.03 7.15 4.01
CA VAL A 149 -17.03 8.04 4.65
C VAL A 149 -17.51 9.50 4.74
N LEU A 150 -18.45 9.93 3.90
CA LEU A 150 -19.00 11.28 3.92
C LEU A 150 -19.94 11.54 5.12
N THR A 151 -20.37 10.50 5.80
CA THR A 151 -21.30 10.60 6.95
C THR A 151 -20.65 10.23 8.28
N ASP A 152 -19.39 9.77 8.26
CA ASP A 152 -18.66 9.35 9.45
C ASP A 152 -17.23 9.89 9.44
N ALA A 153 -16.95 10.83 10.34
CA ALA A 153 -15.64 11.48 10.44
C ALA A 153 -14.52 10.51 10.88
N ASN A 154 -14.85 9.49 11.67
CA ASN A 154 -13.87 8.49 12.08
C ASN A 154 -13.52 7.58 10.89
N LEU A 155 -14.53 7.13 10.17
CA LEU A 155 -14.33 6.33 8.96
C LEU A 155 -13.54 7.11 7.89
N MET A 156 -13.87 8.38 7.66
CA MET A 156 -13.11 9.26 6.77
C MET A 156 -11.64 9.35 7.22
N GLN A 157 -11.40 9.54 8.52
CA GLN A 157 -10.05 9.61 9.07
C GLN A 157 -9.26 8.31 8.85
N GLU A 158 -9.88 7.16 9.04
CA GLU A 158 -9.26 5.85 8.79
C GLU A 158 -8.84 5.71 7.32
N TYR A 159 -9.71 6.08 6.39
CA TYR A 159 -9.41 6.02 4.95
C TYR A 159 -8.28 6.98 4.56
N ILE A 160 -8.28 8.23 5.05
CA ILE A 160 -7.20 9.19 4.80
C ILE A 160 -5.87 8.64 5.33
N GLN A 161 -5.84 8.09 6.53
CA GLN A 161 -4.63 7.53 7.13
C GLN A 161 -4.12 6.31 6.38
N ARG A 162 -5.01 5.42 5.94
CA ARG A 162 -4.66 4.23 5.15
C ARG A 162 -4.10 4.65 3.81
N GLU A 163 -4.77 5.56 3.10
CA GLU A 163 -4.29 6.10 1.84
C GLU A 163 -2.90 6.73 1.97
N ARG A 164 -2.68 7.52 3.02
CA ARG A 164 -1.36 8.08 3.30
C ARG A 164 -0.30 6.99 3.51
N ARG A 165 -0.62 5.93 4.24
CA ARG A 165 0.30 4.81 4.48
C ARG A 165 0.68 4.10 3.19
N VAL A 166 -0.29 3.86 2.31
CA VAL A 166 -0.08 3.18 1.03
C VAL A 166 0.68 4.08 0.06
N GLU A 167 0.21 5.30 -0.15
CA GLU A 167 0.78 6.22 -1.14
C GLU A 167 2.20 6.67 -0.76
N LEU A 168 2.44 6.97 0.51
CA LEU A 168 3.73 7.42 1.03
C LEU A 168 4.57 6.27 1.61
N PHE A 169 4.26 5.03 1.25
CA PHE A 169 5.01 3.86 1.67
C PHE A 169 6.51 4.05 1.36
N TYR A 170 7.36 3.80 2.37
CA TYR A 170 8.81 3.92 2.30
C TYR A 170 9.35 5.35 2.01
N GLU A 171 8.56 6.39 2.28
CA GLU A 171 8.95 7.80 2.14
C GLU A 171 9.16 8.49 3.51
N ASN A 172 9.45 7.73 4.58
CA ASN A 172 9.71 8.15 5.96
C ASN A 172 8.54 8.85 6.70
N TRP A 173 7.35 8.91 6.09
CA TRP A 173 6.20 9.58 6.70
C TRP A 173 5.57 8.80 7.86
N ARG A 174 5.72 7.47 7.90
CA ARG A 174 5.13 6.61 8.93
C ARG A 174 5.62 6.99 10.33
N TYR A 175 6.92 7.24 10.47
CA TYR A 175 7.54 7.63 11.74
C TYR A 175 6.89 8.90 12.33
N TRP A 176 6.66 9.91 11.50
CA TRP A 176 6.03 11.16 11.94
C TRP A 176 4.52 10.98 12.18
N ALA A 177 3.84 10.27 11.30
CA ALA A 177 2.42 10.01 11.41
C ALA A 177 2.04 9.33 12.73
N THR A 178 2.81 8.33 13.18
CA THR A 178 2.54 7.61 14.44
C THR A 178 2.81 8.43 15.71
N ARG A 179 3.38 9.62 15.59
CA ARG A 179 3.58 10.55 16.71
C ARG A 179 2.53 11.64 16.82
N LEU A 180 1.67 11.76 15.82
CA LEU A 180 0.59 12.74 15.81
C LEU A 180 -0.72 12.21 16.40
N TYR A 181 -0.78 10.89 16.70
CA TYR A 181 -1.99 10.21 17.17
C TYR A 181 -1.73 9.38 18.43
#